data_f2e9f52033e4e7a5416caa898bdcbcff
#
_entry.id   f2e9f52033e4e7a5416caa898bdcbcff
#
_cell.length_a   1.000
_cell.length_b   1.000
_cell.length_c   1.000
_cell.angle_alpha   90.00
_cell.angle_beta   90.00
_cell.angle_gamma   90.00
#
_symmetry.space_group_name_H-M   'P 1'
#
loop_
_entity.id
_entity.type
_entity.pdbx_description
1 polymer ?
#
loop_
_entity_poly.entity_id
_entity_poly.type
_entity_poly.pdbx_seq_one_letter_code
_entity_poly.pdbx_strand_id
1 'polypeptide(L)'
;MRISKRLAAAASAAVFVLMAGSAMADGEKVVIGTEGAYPPFNNLESDGTLTGFDVDIAKALCVEMKVECTFVTQDWDGIIPALIAKKFDAIIASMSITAERKEKVDFTNKYYNTPPAIVVPKDSPITEATEAALAGKSLGAQGSTTHSNYAEAHMKEADIKLYPTAEEYKLDIVNGRIDAVIDDVVVLSEWLKSADGACCKLLGTLPVDPVINGEGAGIAVRKGDDALREKFNKAIEAIRANGKYKEINEKYFPFDVYGS
;
A
#
# COMPACT_ATOMS: atom_id res chain seq x y z
N MET A 1 32.68 91.17 25.93
CA MET A 1 32.22 90.71 24.58
C MET A 1 32.26 89.20 24.61
N ARG A 2 31.09 88.49 24.83
CA ARG A 2 30.99 87.06 24.99
C ARG A 2 30.32 86.49 23.73
N ILE A 3 31.06 85.65 23.02
CA ILE A 3 30.59 84.90 21.85
C ILE A 3 30.11 83.50 22.30
N SER A 4 28.84 83.26 22.23
CA SER A 4 28.22 81.96 22.54
C SER A 4 28.23 81.08 21.26
N LYS A 5 28.93 79.92 21.39
CA LYS A 5 28.92 78.84 20.40
C LYS A 5 27.69 78.00 20.61
N ARG A 6 26.80 77.83 19.64
CA ARG A 6 25.69 76.91 19.59
C ARG A 6 26.19 75.63 18.89
N LEU A 7 26.22 74.53 19.64
CA LEU A 7 26.39 73.19 19.04
C LEU A 7 25.05 72.70 18.49
N ALA A 8 25.02 72.38 17.20
CA ALA A 8 23.93 71.69 16.58
C ALA A 8 24.19 70.14 16.68
N ALA A 9 23.34 69.46 17.41
CA ALA A 9 23.37 67.95 17.49
C ALA A 9 22.54 67.41 16.31
N ALA A 10 23.19 66.73 15.36
CA ALA A 10 22.54 65.99 14.30
C ALA A 10 22.18 64.57 14.83
N ALA A 11 20.89 64.30 14.96
CA ALA A 11 20.37 62.97 15.29
C ALA A 11 20.27 62.12 14.01
N SER A 12 21.18 61.18 13.84
CA SER A 12 21.10 60.17 12.77
C SER A 12 20.14 59.03 13.21
N ALA A 13 18.96 59.01 12.61
CA ALA A 13 18.02 57.89 12.75
C ALA A 13 18.47 56.71 11.86
N ALA A 14 19.01 55.68 12.49
CA ALA A 14 19.30 54.42 11.79
C ALA A 14 17.99 53.65 11.59
N VAL A 15 17.54 53.55 10.35
CA VAL A 15 16.40 52.71 9.95
C VAL A 15 16.92 51.26 9.85
N PHE A 16 16.63 50.44 10.85
CA PHE A 16 16.80 48.98 10.76
C PHE A 16 15.68 48.42 9.90
N VAL A 17 15.98 48.12 8.62
CA VAL A 17 15.12 47.27 7.77
C VAL A 17 15.28 45.83 8.22
N LEU A 18 14.32 45.34 9.00
CA LEU A 18 14.16 43.89 9.27
C LEU A 18 13.77 43.21 7.93
N MET A 19 14.77 42.71 7.24
CA MET A 19 14.51 41.67 6.21
C MET A 19 13.99 40.43 6.94
N ALA A 20 12.68 40.27 7.01
CA ALA A 20 12.06 38.99 7.30
C ALA A 20 12.40 38.05 6.13
N GLY A 21 13.52 37.35 6.25
CA GLY A 21 13.83 36.23 5.40
C GLY A 21 12.69 35.20 5.58
N SER A 22 11.89 35.03 4.53
CA SER A 22 10.99 33.86 4.44
C SER A 22 11.89 32.63 4.51
N ALA A 23 12.04 32.05 5.71
CA ALA A 23 12.50 30.69 5.83
C ALA A 23 11.49 29.87 5.01
N MET A 24 11.90 29.41 3.84
CA MET A 24 11.20 28.31 3.18
C MET A 24 11.23 27.20 4.22
N ALA A 25 10.09 26.93 4.82
CA ALA A 25 9.93 25.75 5.66
C ALA A 25 10.26 24.59 4.73
N ASP A 26 11.37 23.91 5.01
CA ASP A 26 11.70 22.63 4.39
C ASP A 26 10.45 21.77 4.62
N GLY A 27 9.76 21.38 3.53
CA GLY A 27 8.46 20.70 3.65
C GLY A 27 8.63 19.47 4.53
N GLU A 28 7.65 19.22 5.39
CA GLU A 28 7.64 17.99 6.21
C GLU A 28 7.88 16.78 5.29
N LYS A 29 8.83 15.92 5.66
CA LYS A 29 9.21 14.74 4.87
C LYS A 29 8.52 13.50 5.44
N VAL A 30 7.99 12.67 4.55
CA VAL A 30 7.38 11.38 4.90
C VAL A 30 8.04 10.30 4.05
N VAL A 31 8.60 9.30 4.70
CA VAL A 31 9.16 8.13 4.02
C VAL A 31 8.11 7.02 4.00
N ILE A 32 7.79 6.50 2.82
CA ILE A 32 6.78 5.48 2.60
C ILE A 32 7.46 4.16 2.27
N GLY A 33 7.16 3.12 3.06
CA GLY A 33 7.52 1.74 2.78
C GLY A 33 6.48 1.07 1.88
N THR A 34 6.93 0.35 0.86
CA THR A 34 6.10 -0.49 0.01
C THR A 34 6.84 -1.78 -0.33
N GLU A 35 6.14 -2.82 -0.78
CA GLU A 35 6.81 -4.07 -1.15
C GLU A 35 7.50 -3.95 -2.52
N GLY A 36 6.80 -3.44 -3.53
CA GLY A 36 7.30 -3.32 -4.90
C GLY A 36 7.25 -4.63 -5.70
N ALA A 37 6.51 -5.63 -5.23
CA ALA A 37 6.38 -6.95 -5.87
C ALA A 37 4.90 -7.41 -5.99
N TYR A 38 3.97 -6.46 -6.02
CA TYR A 38 2.52 -6.74 -6.00
C TYR A 38 1.74 -5.93 -7.08
N PRO A 39 2.03 -6.13 -8.38
CA PRO A 39 1.29 -5.45 -9.43
C PRO A 39 -0.18 -5.92 -9.49
N PRO A 40 -1.14 -5.02 -9.79
CA PRO A 40 -0.98 -3.65 -10.26
C PRO A 40 -0.92 -2.59 -9.15
N PHE A 41 -0.84 -3.00 -7.87
CA PHE A 41 -0.87 -2.09 -6.73
C PHE A 41 0.48 -1.42 -6.48
N ASN A 42 1.56 -2.19 -6.39
CA ASN A 42 2.91 -1.67 -6.25
C ASN A 42 3.92 -2.58 -6.97
N ASN A 43 4.76 -1.99 -7.80
CA ASN A 43 5.74 -2.70 -8.62
C ASN A 43 7.04 -1.91 -8.74
N LEU A 44 8.16 -2.58 -8.51
CA LEU A 44 9.49 -2.03 -8.77
C LEU A 44 9.91 -2.43 -10.19
N GLU A 45 9.93 -1.45 -11.08
CA GLU A 45 10.34 -1.66 -12.46
C GLU A 45 11.85 -1.94 -12.56
N SER A 46 12.27 -2.53 -13.66
CA SER A 46 13.68 -2.89 -13.89
C SER A 46 14.65 -1.70 -13.89
N ASP A 47 14.15 -0.49 -14.11
CA ASP A 47 14.92 0.76 -14.04
C ASP A 47 14.95 1.38 -12.63
N GLY A 48 14.34 0.71 -11.64
CA GLY A 48 14.24 1.17 -10.27
C GLY A 48 13.06 2.11 -9.99
N THR A 49 12.20 2.38 -10.97
CA THR A 49 11.00 3.20 -10.77
C THR A 49 9.90 2.41 -10.05
N LEU A 50 9.30 3.00 -9.03
CA LEU A 50 8.11 2.45 -8.40
C LEU A 50 6.84 2.93 -9.11
N THR A 51 5.98 1.99 -9.47
CA THR A 51 4.70 2.19 -10.16
C THR A 51 3.57 1.46 -9.44
N GLY A 52 2.32 1.74 -9.83
CA GLY A 52 1.14 1.04 -9.34
C GLY A 52 0.15 1.92 -8.61
N PHE A 53 -1.01 1.35 -8.32
CA PHE A 53 -2.12 2.06 -7.67
C PHE A 53 -1.74 2.61 -6.29
N ASP A 54 -1.11 1.80 -5.43
CA ASP A 54 -0.64 2.21 -4.11
C ASP A 54 0.32 3.41 -4.19
N VAL A 55 1.22 3.36 -5.17
CA VAL A 55 2.23 4.40 -5.39
C VAL A 55 1.58 5.71 -5.87
N ASP A 56 0.62 5.63 -6.79
CA ASP A 56 -0.10 6.80 -7.29
C ASP A 56 -1.03 7.40 -6.22
N ILE A 57 -1.71 6.55 -5.43
CA ILE A 57 -2.47 6.99 -4.25
C ILE A 57 -1.54 7.69 -3.26
N ALA A 58 -0.41 7.07 -2.91
CA ALA A 58 0.56 7.65 -1.98
C ALA A 58 1.03 9.05 -2.45
N LYS A 59 1.40 9.19 -3.73
CA LYS A 59 1.78 10.47 -4.32
C LYS A 59 0.66 11.52 -4.22
N ALA A 60 -0.58 11.13 -4.49
CA ALA A 60 -1.73 12.04 -4.38
C ALA A 60 -1.99 12.47 -2.93
N LEU A 61 -1.87 11.55 -1.97
CA LEU A 61 -2.00 11.85 -0.55
C LEU A 61 -0.90 12.82 -0.08
N CYS A 62 0.35 12.63 -0.53
CA CYS A 62 1.46 13.51 -0.20
C CYS A 62 1.24 14.94 -0.70
N VAL A 63 0.71 15.09 -1.92
CA VAL A 63 0.34 16.41 -2.49
C VAL A 63 -0.75 17.06 -1.63
N GLU A 64 -1.79 16.30 -1.25
CA GLU A 64 -2.89 16.82 -0.44
C GLU A 64 -2.43 17.21 0.97
N MET A 65 -1.54 16.44 1.58
CA MET A 65 -0.91 16.73 2.88
C MET A 65 0.12 17.86 2.81
N LYS A 66 0.56 18.27 1.62
CA LYS A 66 1.64 19.25 1.40
C LYS A 66 2.97 18.83 2.02
N VAL A 67 3.31 17.56 1.91
CA VAL A 67 4.57 16.97 2.38
C VAL A 67 5.40 16.44 1.21
N GLU A 68 6.71 16.36 1.39
CA GLU A 68 7.62 15.69 0.46
C GLU A 68 7.66 14.19 0.80
N CYS A 69 7.27 13.33 -0.15
CA CYS A 69 7.32 11.89 0.06
C CYS A 69 8.46 11.23 -0.71
N THR A 70 9.13 10.32 -0.04
CA THR A 70 10.10 9.40 -0.64
C THR A 70 9.65 7.95 -0.39
N PHE A 71 10.12 7.02 -1.23
CA PHE A 71 9.72 5.63 -1.17
C PHE A 71 10.92 4.73 -0.88
N VAL A 72 10.67 3.67 -0.10
CA VAL A 72 11.63 2.61 0.20
C VAL A 72 10.95 1.27 -0.03
N THR A 73 11.59 0.36 -0.76
CA THR A 73 11.13 -1.02 -0.88
C THR A 73 11.59 -1.85 0.29
N GLN A 74 10.72 -2.74 0.75
CA GLN A 74 10.98 -3.65 1.85
C GLN A 74 10.18 -4.94 1.63
N ASP A 75 10.85 -6.10 1.72
CA ASP A 75 10.19 -7.41 1.63
C ASP A 75 9.03 -7.49 2.62
N TRP A 76 7.95 -8.16 2.19
CA TRP A 76 6.69 -8.24 2.93
C TRP A 76 6.85 -8.70 4.38
N ASP A 77 7.54 -9.82 4.62
CA ASP A 77 7.74 -10.37 5.97
C ASP A 77 8.44 -9.41 6.94
N GLY A 78 9.26 -8.51 6.41
CA GLY A 78 10.01 -7.52 7.17
C GLY A 78 9.36 -6.15 7.29
N ILE A 79 8.23 -5.87 6.61
CA ILE A 79 7.74 -4.50 6.42
C ILE A 79 7.21 -3.88 7.73
N ILE A 80 6.41 -4.60 8.52
CA ILE A 80 5.95 -4.11 9.83
C ILE A 80 7.11 -3.92 10.83
N PRO A 81 8.02 -4.89 11.02
CA PRO A 81 9.23 -4.68 11.80
C PRO A 81 10.06 -3.46 11.38
N ALA A 82 10.19 -3.22 10.08
CA ALA A 82 10.93 -2.07 9.54
C ALA A 82 10.26 -0.72 9.85
N LEU A 83 8.91 -0.65 9.80
CA LEU A 83 8.14 0.51 10.25
C LEU A 83 8.36 0.80 11.74
N ILE A 84 8.30 -0.24 12.58
CA ILE A 84 8.54 -0.13 14.03
C ILE A 84 9.99 0.34 14.30
N ALA A 85 10.95 -0.16 13.52
CA ALA A 85 12.36 0.24 13.58
C ALA A 85 12.63 1.63 12.96
N LYS A 86 11.59 2.36 12.52
CA LYS A 86 11.68 3.72 11.95
C LYS A 86 12.50 3.81 10.65
N LYS A 87 12.51 2.76 9.83
CA LYS A 87 13.14 2.82 8.51
C LYS A 87 12.29 3.66 7.52
N PHE A 88 11.02 3.77 7.77
CA PHE A 88 10.05 4.64 7.08
C PHE A 88 8.93 5.03 8.05
N ASP A 89 8.03 5.93 7.64
CA ASP A 89 7.02 6.53 8.51
C ASP A 89 5.64 5.91 8.32
N ALA A 90 5.35 5.39 7.14
CA ALA A 90 4.10 4.73 6.82
C ALA A 90 4.33 3.56 5.86
N ILE A 91 3.42 2.56 5.89
CA ILE A 91 3.36 1.48 4.89
C ILE A 91 2.15 1.74 3.99
N ILE A 92 2.38 1.81 2.67
CA ILE A 92 1.35 1.80 1.63
C ILE A 92 1.70 0.68 0.66
N ALA A 93 1.14 -0.51 0.92
CA ALA A 93 1.52 -1.76 0.26
C ALA A 93 0.38 -2.78 0.31
N SER A 94 -0.85 -2.36 -0.02
CA SER A 94 -2.02 -3.27 -0.05
C SER A 94 -2.27 -4.00 1.27
N MET A 95 -1.85 -3.41 2.40
CA MET A 95 -1.90 -4.08 3.71
C MET A 95 -3.32 -4.05 4.29
N SER A 96 -3.95 -5.21 4.41
CA SER A 96 -5.28 -5.35 5.03
C SER A 96 -5.26 -4.93 6.51
N ILE A 97 -6.29 -4.19 6.91
CA ILE A 97 -6.53 -3.74 8.28
C ILE A 97 -7.10 -4.92 9.07
N THR A 98 -6.27 -5.65 9.81
CA THR A 98 -6.70 -6.78 10.65
C THR A 98 -6.48 -6.51 12.13
N ALA A 99 -7.24 -7.22 12.99
CA ALA A 99 -7.08 -7.12 14.44
C ALA A 99 -5.65 -7.48 14.89
N GLU A 100 -5.08 -8.55 14.31
CA GLU A 100 -3.72 -8.98 14.60
C GLU A 100 -2.67 -7.90 14.29
N ARG A 101 -2.78 -7.26 13.10
CA ARG A 101 -1.86 -6.19 12.71
C ARG A 101 -2.06 -4.93 13.56
N LYS A 102 -3.31 -4.64 13.95
CA LYS A 102 -3.64 -3.55 14.88
C LYS A 102 -3.01 -3.72 16.26
N GLU A 103 -2.56 -4.89 16.67
CA GLU A 103 -1.76 -5.06 17.90
C GLU A 103 -0.37 -4.41 17.79
N LYS A 104 0.22 -4.38 16.60
CA LYS A 104 1.60 -3.95 16.35
C LYS A 104 1.71 -2.54 15.78
N VAL A 105 0.74 -2.11 14.98
CA VAL A 105 0.71 -0.83 14.26
C VAL A 105 -0.69 -0.22 14.31
N ASP A 106 -0.82 1.07 13.99
CA ASP A 106 -2.11 1.72 13.79
C ASP A 106 -2.39 1.88 12.29
N PHE A 107 -3.67 1.96 11.92
CA PHE A 107 -4.11 2.07 10.54
C PHE A 107 -4.96 3.33 10.31
N THR A 108 -4.91 3.84 9.11
CA THR A 108 -5.90 4.77 8.58
C THR A 108 -7.24 4.07 8.32
N ASN A 109 -8.23 4.82 7.87
CA ASN A 109 -9.35 4.26 7.13
C ASN A 109 -8.83 3.52 5.89
N LYS A 110 -9.62 2.57 5.36
CA LYS A 110 -9.26 1.87 4.11
C LYS A 110 -9.12 2.85 2.96
N TYR A 111 -8.26 2.53 2.00
CA TYR A 111 -8.19 3.22 0.72
C TYR A 111 -8.63 2.34 -0.46
N TYR A 112 -8.76 1.02 -0.28
CA TYR A 112 -9.47 0.12 -1.18
C TYR A 112 -9.90 -1.18 -0.47
N ASN A 113 -10.72 -2.02 -1.14
CA ASN A 113 -11.11 -3.34 -0.66
C ASN A 113 -11.49 -4.25 -1.81
N THR A 114 -10.83 -5.39 -1.91
CA THR A 114 -11.06 -6.42 -2.93
C THR A 114 -11.05 -7.81 -2.29
N PRO A 115 -11.86 -8.77 -2.79
CA PRO A 115 -11.97 -10.10 -2.19
C PRO A 115 -10.80 -11.02 -2.60
N PRO A 116 -10.53 -12.07 -1.82
CA PRO A 116 -9.64 -13.15 -2.23
C PRO A 116 -10.27 -14.00 -3.34
N ALA A 117 -9.42 -14.64 -4.14
CA ALA A 117 -9.82 -15.49 -5.25
C ALA A 117 -8.85 -16.67 -5.44
N ILE A 118 -9.29 -17.68 -6.20
CA ILE A 118 -8.49 -18.84 -6.59
C ILE A 118 -8.27 -18.86 -8.10
N VAL A 119 -7.03 -19.13 -8.49
CA VAL A 119 -6.63 -19.43 -9.88
C VAL A 119 -6.06 -20.82 -9.97
N VAL A 120 -6.34 -21.50 -11.09
CA VAL A 120 -5.82 -22.83 -11.43
C VAL A 120 -5.34 -22.87 -12.88
N PRO A 121 -4.53 -23.85 -13.31
CA PRO A 121 -4.25 -24.11 -14.71
C PRO A 121 -5.54 -24.32 -15.51
N LYS A 122 -5.57 -23.94 -16.80
CA LYS A 122 -6.77 -24.05 -17.67
C LYS A 122 -7.28 -25.48 -17.82
N ASP A 123 -6.38 -26.44 -17.82
CA ASP A 123 -6.65 -27.87 -17.94
C ASP A 123 -6.84 -28.56 -16.57
N SER A 124 -6.80 -27.80 -15.48
CA SER A 124 -7.02 -28.33 -14.13
C SER A 124 -8.41 -28.97 -14.01
N PRO A 125 -8.51 -30.15 -13.36
CA PRO A 125 -9.77 -30.79 -13.01
C PRO A 125 -10.53 -30.06 -11.89
N ILE A 126 -9.91 -29.10 -11.21
CA ILE A 126 -10.52 -28.30 -10.14
C ILE A 126 -11.48 -27.30 -10.81
N THR A 127 -12.76 -27.40 -10.46
CA THR A 127 -13.82 -26.59 -11.08
C THR A 127 -14.48 -25.59 -10.13
N GLU A 128 -14.20 -25.72 -8.83
CA GLU A 128 -14.79 -24.89 -7.77
C GLU A 128 -13.73 -24.41 -6.79
N ALA A 129 -13.91 -23.19 -6.30
CA ALA A 129 -13.06 -22.58 -5.26
C ALA A 129 -13.56 -22.98 -3.86
N THR A 130 -13.55 -24.26 -3.54
CA THR A 130 -14.05 -24.82 -2.27
C THR A 130 -12.99 -25.70 -1.60
N GLU A 131 -13.06 -25.85 -0.26
CA GLU A 131 -12.17 -26.73 0.49
C GLU A 131 -12.19 -28.16 -0.07
N ALA A 132 -13.40 -28.71 -0.33
CA ALA A 132 -13.56 -30.06 -0.85
C ALA A 132 -12.89 -30.25 -2.24
N ALA A 133 -12.96 -29.24 -3.12
CA ALA A 133 -12.34 -29.30 -4.44
C ALA A 133 -10.81 -29.17 -4.38
N LEU A 134 -10.28 -28.56 -3.33
CA LEU A 134 -8.86 -28.35 -3.09
C LEU A 134 -8.25 -29.42 -2.14
N ALA A 135 -9.03 -30.36 -1.65
CA ALA A 135 -8.54 -31.42 -0.77
C ALA A 135 -7.42 -32.22 -1.44
N GLY A 136 -6.27 -32.31 -0.76
CA GLY A 136 -5.07 -33.01 -1.25
C GLY A 136 -4.37 -32.32 -2.43
N LYS A 137 -4.76 -31.07 -2.79
CA LYS A 137 -4.13 -30.26 -3.83
C LYS A 137 -3.13 -29.30 -3.21
N SER A 138 -2.07 -28.98 -3.95
CA SER A 138 -1.11 -27.97 -3.54
C SER A 138 -1.66 -26.56 -3.85
N LEU A 139 -1.79 -25.74 -2.80
CA LEU A 139 -2.30 -24.37 -2.86
C LEU A 139 -1.21 -23.36 -2.47
N GLY A 140 -0.75 -22.57 -3.43
CA GLY A 140 0.25 -21.53 -3.23
C GLY A 140 -0.35 -20.22 -2.72
N ALA A 141 0.33 -19.58 -1.78
CA ALA A 141 0.01 -18.25 -1.27
C ALA A 141 1.29 -17.51 -0.84
N GLN A 142 1.28 -16.17 -0.87
CA GLN A 142 2.35 -15.43 -0.21
C GLN A 142 2.18 -15.56 1.30
N GLY A 143 3.28 -15.84 2.01
CA GLY A 143 3.30 -15.97 3.46
C GLY A 143 2.94 -14.68 4.20
N SER A 144 2.49 -14.79 5.45
CA SER A 144 2.16 -13.63 6.32
C SER A 144 1.09 -12.69 5.74
N THR A 145 0.26 -13.19 4.81
CA THR A 145 -0.85 -12.45 4.19
C THR A 145 -2.20 -12.92 4.73
N THR A 146 -3.23 -12.11 4.51
CA THR A 146 -4.61 -12.53 4.78
C THR A 146 -5.05 -13.68 3.88
N HIS A 147 -4.43 -13.85 2.71
CA HIS A 147 -4.70 -14.95 1.78
C HIS A 147 -4.15 -16.28 2.30
N SER A 148 -2.90 -16.28 2.81
CA SER A 148 -2.34 -17.47 3.46
C SER A 148 -3.13 -17.85 4.72
N ASN A 149 -3.49 -16.87 5.56
CA ASN A 149 -4.30 -17.12 6.76
C ASN A 149 -5.69 -17.66 6.39
N TYR A 150 -6.29 -17.17 5.30
CA TYR A 150 -7.56 -17.69 4.79
C TYR A 150 -7.43 -19.16 4.33
N ALA A 151 -6.37 -19.46 3.58
CA ALA A 151 -6.11 -20.85 3.16
C ALA A 151 -5.93 -21.77 4.37
N GLU A 152 -5.14 -21.39 5.36
CA GLU A 152 -4.93 -22.16 6.59
C GLU A 152 -6.22 -22.38 7.41
N ALA A 153 -7.12 -21.38 7.42
CA ALA A 153 -8.37 -21.45 8.16
C ALA A 153 -9.47 -22.26 7.44
N HIS A 154 -9.58 -22.09 6.12
CA HIS A 154 -10.73 -22.53 5.31
C HIS A 154 -10.40 -23.59 4.24
N MET A 155 -9.12 -23.92 4.03
CA MET A 155 -8.66 -24.92 3.04
C MET A 155 -7.73 -25.94 3.70
N LYS A 156 -8.14 -26.46 4.87
CA LYS A 156 -7.29 -27.29 5.76
C LYS A 156 -6.85 -28.60 5.15
N GLU A 157 -7.62 -29.13 4.20
CA GLU A 157 -7.29 -30.37 3.49
C GLU A 157 -6.37 -30.15 2.28
N ALA A 158 -6.06 -28.89 1.93
CA ALA A 158 -5.07 -28.55 0.91
C ALA A 158 -3.64 -28.62 1.47
N ASP A 159 -2.67 -28.93 0.62
CA ASP A 159 -1.24 -28.80 0.92
C ASP A 159 -0.78 -27.36 0.65
N ILE A 160 -0.82 -26.51 1.69
CA ILE A 160 -0.53 -25.08 1.56
C ILE A 160 0.97 -24.87 1.41
N LYS A 161 1.36 -24.19 0.32
CA LYS A 161 2.74 -23.79 0.02
C LYS A 161 2.87 -22.28 0.19
N LEU A 162 3.72 -21.85 1.12
CA LEU A 162 3.97 -20.43 1.39
C LEU A 162 5.22 -19.96 0.65
N TYR A 163 5.10 -18.81 0.03
CA TYR A 163 6.13 -18.16 -0.79
C TYR A 163 6.48 -16.78 -0.23
N PRO A 164 7.73 -16.31 -0.36
CA PRO A 164 8.13 -14.96 0.01
C PRO A 164 7.38 -13.87 -0.79
N THR A 165 7.14 -14.11 -2.09
CA THR A 165 6.51 -13.15 -3.00
C THR A 165 5.42 -13.78 -3.85
N ALA A 166 4.54 -12.92 -4.39
CA ALA A 166 3.52 -13.34 -5.35
C ALA A 166 4.13 -13.89 -6.66
N GLU A 167 5.26 -13.36 -7.09
CA GLU A 167 5.93 -13.81 -8.32
C GLU A 167 6.42 -15.26 -8.23
N GLU A 168 6.85 -15.71 -7.05
CA GLU A 168 7.36 -17.07 -6.86
C GLU A 168 6.24 -18.12 -6.98
N TYR A 169 5.07 -17.92 -6.37
CA TYR A 169 3.96 -18.88 -6.56
C TYR A 169 3.40 -18.82 -7.99
N LYS A 170 3.41 -17.65 -8.65
CA LYS A 170 3.03 -17.53 -10.08
C LYS A 170 3.96 -18.36 -10.95
N LEU A 171 5.26 -18.33 -10.68
CA LEU A 171 6.23 -19.13 -11.39
C LEU A 171 5.99 -20.65 -11.17
N ASP A 172 5.63 -21.03 -9.95
CA ASP A 172 5.41 -22.45 -9.62
C ASP A 172 4.13 -23.02 -10.22
N ILE A 173 3.03 -22.24 -10.29
CA ILE A 173 1.81 -22.71 -10.96
C ILE A 173 2.01 -22.81 -12.49
N VAL A 174 2.72 -21.86 -13.12
CA VAL A 174 3.07 -21.92 -14.55
C VAL A 174 3.90 -23.18 -14.88
N ASN A 175 4.79 -23.56 -13.98
CA ASN A 175 5.64 -24.74 -14.14
C ASN A 175 4.99 -26.05 -13.67
N GLY A 176 3.71 -26.03 -13.25
CA GLY A 176 2.97 -27.21 -12.81
C GLY A 176 3.48 -27.81 -11.49
N ARG A 177 4.13 -27.03 -10.64
CA ARG A 177 4.63 -27.47 -9.32
C ARG A 177 3.59 -27.35 -8.23
N ILE A 178 2.56 -26.51 -8.45
CA ILE A 178 1.39 -26.38 -7.58
C ILE A 178 0.11 -26.42 -8.42
N ASP A 179 -1.00 -26.85 -7.80
CA ASP A 179 -2.29 -27.06 -8.46
C ASP A 179 -3.16 -25.81 -8.51
N ALA A 180 -3.01 -24.91 -7.54
CA ALA A 180 -3.82 -23.71 -7.39
C ALA A 180 -3.04 -22.60 -6.67
N VAL A 181 -3.51 -21.37 -6.80
CA VAL A 181 -3.04 -20.21 -6.01
C VAL A 181 -4.22 -19.44 -5.44
N ILE A 182 -4.03 -18.87 -4.26
CA ILE A 182 -4.96 -17.94 -3.61
C ILE A 182 -4.30 -16.59 -3.45
N ASP A 183 -4.97 -15.53 -3.90
CA ASP A 183 -4.56 -14.14 -3.70
C ASP A 183 -5.73 -13.19 -3.97
N ASP A 184 -5.45 -11.88 -3.96
CA ASP A 184 -6.40 -10.83 -4.33
C ASP A 184 -6.92 -11.02 -5.77
N VAL A 185 -8.23 -10.88 -5.95
CA VAL A 185 -8.87 -11.07 -7.26
C VAL A 185 -8.34 -10.15 -8.34
N VAL A 186 -7.93 -8.93 -7.97
CA VAL A 186 -7.41 -7.94 -8.95
C VAL A 186 -6.00 -8.32 -9.38
N VAL A 187 -5.14 -8.71 -8.43
CA VAL A 187 -3.77 -9.17 -8.71
C VAL A 187 -3.80 -10.39 -9.63
N LEU A 188 -4.63 -11.37 -9.30
CA LEU A 188 -4.78 -12.57 -10.12
C LEU A 188 -5.38 -12.26 -11.49
N SER A 189 -6.41 -11.42 -11.54
CA SER A 189 -7.07 -11.04 -12.82
C SER A 189 -6.13 -10.25 -13.73
N GLU A 190 -5.28 -9.40 -13.19
CA GLU A 190 -4.30 -8.67 -13.98
C GLU A 190 -3.21 -9.59 -14.50
N TRP A 191 -2.67 -10.47 -13.63
CA TRP A 191 -1.70 -11.46 -14.04
C TRP A 191 -2.23 -12.39 -15.16
N LEU A 192 -3.48 -12.83 -15.09
CA LEU A 192 -4.11 -13.67 -16.12
C LEU A 192 -4.17 -13.03 -17.53
N LYS A 193 -4.03 -11.70 -17.63
CA LYS A 193 -3.94 -10.98 -18.92
C LYS A 193 -2.53 -11.01 -19.50
N SER A 194 -1.52 -11.32 -18.69
CA SER A 194 -0.12 -11.40 -19.13
C SER A 194 0.16 -12.69 -19.92
N ALA A 195 1.29 -12.72 -20.61
CA ALA A 195 1.74 -13.92 -21.32
C ALA A 195 1.95 -15.11 -20.35
N ASP A 196 2.50 -14.86 -19.18
CA ASP A 196 2.79 -15.88 -18.16
C ASP A 196 1.51 -16.42 -17.52
N GLY A 197 0.52 -15.55 -17.26
CA GLY A 197 -0.78 -15.93 -16.72
C GLY A 197 -1.70 -16.59 -17.73
N ALA A 198 -1.35 -16.61 -19.04
CA ALA A 198 -2.18 -17.17 -20.09
C ALA A 198 -2.41 -18.70 -19.98
N CYS A 199 -1.62 -19.41 -19.16
CA CYS A 199 -1.80 -20.84 -18.85
C CYS A 199 -3.02 -21.11 -17.96
N CYS A 200 -3.51 -20.12 -17.28
CA CYS A 200 -4.35 -20.27 -16.11
C CYS A 200 -5.72 -19.61 -16.27
N LYS A 201 -6.63 -19.90 -15.35
CA LYS A 201 -7.99 -19.36 -15.28
C LYS A 201 -8.40 -19.04 -13.85
N LEU A 202 -9.20 -17.99 -13.68
CA LEU A 202 -9.86 -17.68 -12.42
C LEU A 202 -11.01 -18.69 -12.18
N LEU A 203 -11.03 -19.31 -11.01
CA LEU A 203 -12.18 -20.13 -10.59
C LEU A 203 -13.31 -19.25 -10.02
N GLY A 204 -12.96 -18.18 -9.33
CA GLY A 204 -13.90 -17.25 -8.72
C GLY A 204 -13.34 -16.62 -7.46
N THR A 205 -14.11 -15.68 -6.91
CA THR A 205 -13.83 -15.06 -5.61
C THR A 205 -14.27 -15.97 -4.47
N LEU A 206 -13.61 -15.84 -3.34
CA LEU A 206 -13.97 -16.54 -2.11
C LEU A 206 -14.86 -15.64 -1.23
N PRO A 207 -15.70 -16.23 -0.38
CA PRO A 207 -16.40 -15.48 0.66
C PRO A 207 -15.41 -14.72 1.54
N VAL A 208 -15.72 -13.46 1.83
CA VAL A 208 -14.89 -12.65 2.72
C VAL A 208 -15.11 -13.11 4.17
N ASP A 209 -14.03 -13.49 4.85
CA ASP A 209 -14.03 -13.66 6.30
C ASP A 209 -13.54 -12.35 6.94
N PRO A 210 -14.42 -11.57 7.60
CA PRO A 210 -14.05 -10.26 8.13
C PRO A 210 -13.00 -10.33 9.24
N VAL A 211 -12.85 -11.48 9.91
CA VAL A 211 -11.82 -11.66 10.93
C VAL A 211 -10.44 -11.81 10.30
N ILE A 212 -10.37 -12.52 9.19
CA ILE A 212 -9.12 -12.82 8.48
C ILE A 212 -8.80 -11.74 7.45
N ASN A 213 -9.75 -11.42 6.57
CA ASN A 213 -9.52 -10.46 5.48
C ASN A 213 -9.51 -9.01 5.96
N GLY A 214 -10.12 -8.73 7.14
CA GLY A 214 -10.15 -7.41 7.73
C GLY A 214 -11.10 -6.43 7.04
N GLU A 215 -10.83 -5.14 7.22
CA GLU A 215 -11.71 -4.03 6.80
C GLU A 215 -11.37 -3.47 5.40
N GLY A 216 -10.42 -4.06 4.70
CA GLY A 216 -9.82 -3.56 3.47
C GLY A 216 -8.38 -3.13 3.66
N ALA A 217 -7.73 -2.64 2.61
CA ALA A 217 -6.35 -2.16 2.65
C ALA A 217 -6.28 -0.74 3.25
N GLY A 218 -5.42 -0.57 4.25
CA GLY A 218 -5.17 0.71 4.91
C GLY A 218 -3.69 1.07 4.93
N ILE A 219 -3.42 2.32 5.29
CA ILE A 219 -2.06 2.81 5.49
C ILE A 219 -1.66 2.52 6.94
N ALA A 220 -0.58 1.75 7.13
CA ALA A 220 -0.10 1.48 8.48
C ALA A 220 0.90 2.56 8.92
N VAL A 221 0.77 3.00 10.16
CA VAL A 221 1.70 3.90 10.85
C VAL A 221 2.11 3.28 12.19
N ARG A 222 3.18 3.78 12.79
CA ARG A 222 3.59 3.32 14.13
C ARG A 222 2.48 3.56 15.15
N LYS A 223 2.41 2.69 16.15
CA LYS A 223 1.51 2.87 17.30
C LYS A 223 1.67 4.25 17.93
N GLY A 224 0.54 4.95 18.10
CA GLY A 224 0.47 6.26 18.72
C GLY A 224 0.91 7.42 17.80
N ASP A 225 1.19 7.19 16.52
CA ASP A 225 1.42 8.26 15.55
C ASP A 225 0.09 8.78 14.98
N ASP A 226 -0.76 9.22 15.89
CA ASP A 226 -2.11 9.70 15.56
C ASP A 226 -2.08 10.92 14.63
N ALA A 227 -1.08 11.77 14.77
CA ALA A 227 -0.95 12.97 13.95
C ALA A 227 -0.77 12.63 12.47
N LEU A 228 0.12 11.69 12.15
CA LEU A 228 0.35 11.25 10.77
C LEU A 228 -0.84 10.45 10.25
N ARG A 229 -1.40 9.56 11.06
CA ARG A 229 -2.60 8.79 10.72
C ARG A 229 -3.76 9.69 10.31
N GLU A 230 -4.07 10.71 11.11
CA GLU A 230 -5.16 11.66 10.84
C GLU A 230 -4.88 12.55 9.63
N LYS A 231 -3.60 12.90 9.34
CA LYS A 231 -3.25 13.58 8.09
C LYS A 231 -3.58 12.70 6.88
N PHE A 232 -3.22 11.41 6.91
CA PHE A 232 -3.57 10.47 5.85
C PHE A 232 -5.09 10.29 5.71
N ASN A 233 -5.84 10.14 6.81
CA ASN A 233 -7.30 10.03 6.76
C ASN A 233 -7.95 11.22 6.04
N LYS A 234 -7.57 12.44 6.43
CA LYS A 234 -8.06 13.66 5.78
C LYS A 234 -7.68 13.73 4.31
N ALA A 235 -6.48 13.31 3.97
CA ALA A 235 -6.02 13.28 2.59
C ALA A 235 -6.80 12.23 1.76
N ILE A 236 -7.08 11.03 2.30
CA ILE A 236 -7.93 10.01 1.66
C ILE A 236 -9.33 10.59 1.38
N GLU A 237 -9.95 11.24 2.35
CA GLU A 237 -11.25 11.88 2.19
C GLU A 237 -11.21 12.99 1.12
N ALA A 238 -10.16 13.82 1.14
CA ALA A 238 -9.99 14.92 0.20
C ALA A 238 -9.81 14.44 -1.25
N ILE A 239 -8.92 13.47 -1.51
CA ILE A 239 -8.73 12.93 -2.87
C ILE A 239 -9.97 12.20 -3.39
N ARG A 240 -10.79 11.63 -2.51
CA ARG A 240 -12.08 11.06 -2.89
C ARG A 240 -13.10 12.13 -3.23
N ALA A 241 -13.18 13.20 -2.44
CA ALA A 241 -14.12 14.29 -2.65
C ALA A 241 -13.80 15.14 -3.88
N ASN A 242 -12.51 15.39 -4.19
CA ASN A 242 -12.07 16.21 -5.31
C ASN A 242 -11.93 15.44 -6.64
N GLY A 243 -12.18 14.12 -6.64
CA GLY A 243 -12.16 13.27 -7.83
C GLY A 243 -10.77 12.71 -8.20
N LYS A 244 -9.69 13.06 -7.49
CA LYS A 244 -8.35 12.53 -7.77
C LYS A 244 -8.28 11.02 -7.56
N TYR A 245 -8.96 10.49 -6.53
CA TYR A 245 -9.06 9.04 -6.31
C TYR A 245 -9.68 8.34 -7.54
N LYS A 246 -10.78 8.88 -8.06
CA LYS A 246 -11.44 8.34 -9.23
C LYS A 246 -10.53 8.33 -10.47
N GLU A 247 -9.82 9.45 -10.72
CA GLU A 247 -8.84 9.54 -11.80
C GLU A 247 -7.76 8.45 -11.71
N ILE A 248 -7.21 8.22 -10.50
CA ILE A 248 -6.22 7.17 -10.27
C ILE A 248 -6.86 5.79 -10.43
N ASN A 249 -8.05 5.56 -9.86
CA ASN A 249 -8.75 4.28 -9.96
C ASN A 249 -8.98 3.89 -11.42
N GLU A 250 -9.49 4.79 -12.25
CA GLU A 250 -9.79 4.54 -13.67
C GLU A 250 -8.55 4.25 -14.52
N LYS A 251 -7.36 4.64 -14.07
CA LYS A 251 -6.09 4.29 -14.72
C LYS A 251 -5.77 2.79 -14.60
N TYR A 252 -6.18 2.16 -13.50
CA TYR A 252 -5.83 0.77 -13.19
C TYR A 252 -7.01 -0.19 -13.31
N PHE A 253 -8.24 0.28 -13.00
CA PHE A 253 -9.39 -0.59 -12.82
C PHE A 253 -10.62 -0.07 -13.56
N PRO A 254 -11.39 -0.96 -14.21
CA PRO A 254 -12.66 -0.59 -14.84
C PRO A 254 -13.85 -0.48 -13.87
N PHE A 255 -13.60 -0.63 -12.56
CA PHE A 255 -14.58 -0.55 -11.48
C PHE A 255 -13.98 0.21 -10.28
N ASP A 256 -14.83 0.64 -9.35
CA ASP A 256 -14.37 1.30 -8.13
C ASP A 256 -13.84 0.27 -7.12
N VAL A 257 -12.50 0.23 -6.91
CA VAL A 257 -11.86 -0.69 -5.95
C VAL A 257 -12.06 -0.27 -4.50
N TYR A 258 -12.56 0.94 -4.24
CA TYR A 258 -12.84 1.36 -2.87
C TYR A 258 -13.89 0.46 -2.22
N GLY A 259 -14.83 -0.03 -3.04
CA GLY A 259 -15.94 -0.86 -2.58
C GLY A 259 -16.92 -0.09 -1.69
N SER A 260 -17.88 -0.80 -1.15
CA SER A 260 -18.89 -0.27 -0.20
C SER A 260 -18.35 -0.12 1.21
#